data_96356ffa3cb022b1b406f5a074d7f58b
#
_entry.id   96356ffa3cb022b1b406f5a074d7f58b
#
_cell.length_a   1.000
_cell.length_b   1.000
_cell.length_c   1.000
_cell.angle_alpha   90.00
_cell.angle_beta   90.00
_cell.angle_gamma   90.00
#
_symmetry.space_group_name_H-M   'P 1'
#
loop_
_entity.id
_entity.type
_entity.pdbx_description
1 polymer ?
#
loop_
_entity_poly.entity_id
_entity_poly.type
_entity_poly.pdbx_seq_one_letter_code
_entity_poly.pdbx_strand_id
1 'polypeptide(L)'
;LGSWEILRGHYLGVAYDSLAANLLKGTAEVDIEAIQMERYEVDGKIFMYFGPFPALLRLVLNFVAPGYYGSWSRLSTLLAVFLSAVAFGRLISSALMLNQSVSSRARAWLTLTAPFALTLGTPLAFLVSMPNIFHEAMAWGLCGTLWTLLATLNLSIHPETRAHNMRIFAISFGVCLLSRLTTAIPAALLMPFVFIRYVRLETLEGRAPLRVARKLSVPCSLILISCVFQLWYNYARFGSVYAFRDLTKYFFPKTHLGSDFSLFRLPDALINYFGLSDRYFVSLPPFVRMATTLYQRPELFVQVWREQVISLSLSACWLIIPGLVGALYSLWRPCQSLARAALAATLFQALLVMMYFFVCQRYAAELVPFFVVGLCVFLSVFRLHRAWLTTLAVTSAFSILVSVTSAIRFNMVSNAPISPTLYERLNWLFFPQIAAAIADSKATFVTDLVPLPDSSSPAQTSPDRDLFGRPLQLLGYSPVKGLGMVAGSSISYEIPTDTAEFHAIAMLSERSAGCNETSLVFEGHDENGALVFRQPLNSNTPEPVAFSASVVGASRLTISLRHETEKSLCEIANLYAARFTPKR
;
A
#
# COMPACT_ATOMS: atom_id res chain seq x y z
N LEU A 1 2.61 -12.97 -2.72
CA LEU A 1 2.22 -14.23 -2.05
C LEU A 1 1.85 -15.25 -3.12
N GLY A 2 2.47 -16.41 -3.14
CA GLY A 2 1.98 -17.55 -3.94
C GLY A 2 2.85 -18.07 -5.05
N SER A 3 3.87 -17.37 -5.45
CA SER A 3 4.99 -18.01 -6.11
C SER A 3 6.26 -17.69 -5.31
N TRP A 4 7.11 -18.67 -5.13
CA TRP A 4 8.48 -18.46 -4.62
C TRP A 4 9.39 -17.79 -5.66
N GLU A 5 8.80 -17.28 -6.75
CA GLU A 5 9.49 -16.52 -7.80
C GLU A 5 9.80 -15.11 -7.29
N ILE A 6 10.85 -15.02 -6.49
CA ILE A 6 11.36 -13.76 -5.94
C ILE A 6 11.82 -12.82 -7.06
N LEU A 7 12.29 -13.40 -8.18
CA LEU A 7 12.75 -12.70 -9.37
C LEU A 7 11.68 -12.77 -10.48
N ARG A 8 10.57 -12.10 -10.29
CA ARG A 8 9.49 -11.97 -11.28
C ARG A 8 9.15 -10.50 -11.51
N GLY A 9 8.93 -10.14 -12.77
CA GLY A 9 8.45 -8.80 -13.15
C GLY A 9 7.11 -8.44 -12.48
N HIS A 10 6.96 -7.17 -12.14
CA HIS A 10 5.77 -6.61 -11.52
C HIS A 10 5.35 -5.34 -12.24
N TYR A 11 4.12 -4.88 -11.98
CA TYR A 11 3.60 -3.61 -12.52
C TYR A 11 4.57 -2.47 -12.19
N LEU A 12 5.03 -1.76 -13.22
CA LEU A 12 6.06 -0.71 -13.16
C LEU A 12 7.41 -1.14 -12.53
N GLY A 13 7.67 -2.45 -12.39
CA GLY A 13 8.92 -2.95 -11.81
C GLY A 13 10.15 -2.60 -12.64
N VAL A 14 9.97 -2.39 -13.95
CA VAL A 14 11.03 -2.01 -14.91
C VAL A 14 11.47 -0.54 -14.76
N ALA A 15 10.67 0.33 -14.13
CA ALA A 15 10.94 1.77 -14.09
C ALA A 15 12.27 2.13 -13.41
N TYR A 16 12.63 1.44 -12.30
CA TYR A 16 13.93 1.66 -11.66
C TYR A 16 15.10 1.09 -12.46
N ASP A 17 14.87 0.04 -13.24
CA ASP A 17 15.89 -0.52 -14.13
C ASP A 17 16.16 0.43 -15.30
N SER A 18 15.11 1.01 -15.90
CA SER A 18 15.21 2.02 -16.93
C SER A 18 15.93 3.28 -16.41
N LEU A 19 15.55 3.78 -15.22
CA LEU A 19 16.25 4.90 -14.60
C LEU A 19 17.74 4.57 -14.38
N ALA A 20 18.07 3.38 -13.88
CA ALA A 20 19.46 2.96 -13.67
C ALA A 20 20.26 2.98 -14.96
N ALA A 21 19.71 2.42 -16.04
CA ALA A 21 20.36 2.42 -17.36
C ALA A 21 20.59 3.85 -17.90
N ASN A 22 19.64 4.76 -17.66
CA ASN A 22 19.75 6.15 -18.12
C ASN A 22 20.67 7.00 -17.22
N LEU A 23 20.74 6.72 -15.92
CA LEU A 23 21.72 7.35 -15.03
C LEU A 23 23.18 7.06 -15.47
N LEU A 24 23.47 5.87 -16.01
CA LEU A 24 24.79 5.55 -16.60
C LEU A 24 25.09 6.39 -17.84
N LYS A 25 24.06 6.89 -18.54
CA LYS A 25 24.19 7.81 -19.67
C LYS A 25 24.21 9.29 -19.26
N GLY A 26 24.15 9.56 -17.94
CA GLY A 26 24.14 10.94 -17.38
C GLY A 26 22.78 11.64 -17.43
N THR A 27 21.68 10.92 -17.67
CA THR A 27 20.32 11.48 -17.68
C THR A 27 19.43 10.85 -16.61
N ALA A 28 18.40 11.59 -16.16
CA ALA A 28 17.38 11.12 -15.21
C ALA A 28 16.09 10.67 -15.91
N GLU A 29 16.10 10.54 -17.23
CA GLU A 29 14.95 10.10 -18.02
C GLU A 29 14.61 8.64 -17.75
N VAL A 30 13.36 8.25 -18.05
CA VAL A 30 12.84 6.90 -17.93
C VAL A 30 12.08 6.56 -19.21
N ASP A 31 12.19 5.33 -19.68
CA ASP A 31 11.47 4.89 -20.87
C ASP A 31 9.96 4.91 -20.62
N ILE A 32 9.18 5.35 -21.61
CA ILE A 32 7.72 5.51 -21.48
C ILE A 32 7.02 4.19 -21.15
N GLU A 33 7.47 3.09 -21.72
CA GLU A 33 6.93 1.75 -21.49
C GLU A 33 7.19 1.27 -20.06
N ALA A 34 8.28 1.75 -19.44
CA ALA A 34 8.66 1.37 -18.08
C ALA A 34 7.83 2.09 -17.00
N ILE A 35 7.41 3.34 -17.27
CA ILE A 35 6.68 4.17 -16.29
C ILE A 35 5.20 4.37 -16.63
N GLN A 36 4.81 4.23 -17.90
CA GLN A 36 3.43 4.28 -18.38
C GLN A 36 2.66 5.53 -17.89
N MET A 37 1.56 5.30 -17.16
CA MET A 37 0.65 6.35 -16.67
C MET A 37 1.22 7.15 -15.48
N GLU A 38 2.30 6.69 -14.85
CA GLU A 38 2.94 7.38 -13.72
C GLU A 38 4.05 8.34 -14.16
N ARG A 39 4.08 8.67 -15.45
CA ARG A 39 5.11 9.54 -16.03
C ARG A 39 4.86 11.03 -15.81
N TYR A 40 5.94 11.75 -15.70
CA TYR A 40 6.02 13.20 -15.87
C TYR A 40 6.61 13.52 -17.23
N GLU A 41 6.01 14.43 -17.93
CA GLU A 41 6.48 14.89 -19.22
C GLU A 41 6.91 16.35 -19.13
N VAL A 42 8.19 16.60 -19.35
CA VAL A 42 8.80 17.92 -19.28
C VAL A 42 9.67 18.10 -20.54
N ASP A 43 9.32 19.06 -21.38
CA ASP A 43 10.04 19.39 -22.61
C ASP A 43 10.28 18.17 -23.53
N GLY A 44 9.26 17.31 -23.67
CA GLY A 44 9.32 16.10 -24.49
C GLY A 44 10.11 14.94 -23.86
N LYS A 45 10.60 15.09 -22.64
CA LYS A 45 11.32 14.07 -21.88
C LYS A 45 10.44 13.44 -20.83
N ILE A 46 10.64 12.15 -20.60
CA ILE A 46 9.83 11.35 -19.68
C ILE A 46 10.61 11.12 -18.39
N PHE A 47 9.98 11.42 -17.27
CA PHE A 47 10.56 11.27 -15.93
C PHE A 47 9.60 10.56 -15.00
N MET A 48 10.13 10.01 -13.92
CA MET A 48 9.36 9.56 -12.77
C MET A 48 9.57 10.47 -11.56
N TYR A 49 8.59 10.58 -10.66
CA TYR A 49 8.71 11.43 -9.46
C TYR A 49 9.37 10.75 -8.27
N PHE A 50 9.54 9.44 -8.32
CA PHE A 50 10.14 8.67 -7.22
C PHE A 50 11.62 8.98 -7.05
N GLY A 51 12.10 8.77 -5.82
CA GLY A 51 13.52 8.93 -5.53
C GLY A 51 14.39 7.87 -6.22
N PRO A 52 15.66 8.18 -6.50
CA PRO A 52 16.53 7.34 -7.32
C PRO A 52 17.19 6.17 -6.55
N PHE A 53 17.02 6.04 -5.23
CA PHE A 53 17.74 5.02 -4.44
C PHE A 53 17.54 3.59 -4.94
N PRO A 54 16.30 3.11 -5.24
CA PRO A 54 16.16 1.77 -5.80
C PRO A 54 16.87 1.61 -7.15
N ALA A 55 16.92 2.64 -7.99
CA ALA A 55 17.66 2.59 -9.24
C ALA A 55 19.18 2.47 -9.02
N LEU A 56 19.73 3.12 -7.98
CA LEU A 56 21.14 2.96 -7.62
C LEU A 56 21.47 1.52 -7.23
N LEU A 57 20.56 0.81 -6.57
CA LEU A 57 20.70 -0.62 -6.31
C LEU A 57 20.66 -1.44 -7.61
N ARG A 58 19.82 -1.03 -8.59
CA ARG A 58 19.74 -1.69 -9.90
C ARG A 58 21.04 -1.60 -10.69
N LEU A 59 21.84 -0.54 -10.51
CA LEU A 59 23.16 -0.44 -11.15
C LEU A 59 24.02 -1.66 -10.86
N VAL A 60 24.07 -2.08 -9.60
CA VAL A 60 24.84 -3.24 -9.16
C VAL A 60 24.16 -4.55 -9.60
N LEU A 61 22.85 -4.66 -9.40
CA LEU A 61 22.09 -5.89 -9.66
C LEU A 61 22.06 -6.22 -11.14
N ASN A 62 21.83 -5.24 -12.01
CA ASN A 62 21.79 -5.43 -13.46
C ASN A 62 23.19 -5.70 -14.05
N PHE A 63 24.25 -5.18 -13.40
CA PHE A 63 25.62 -5.52 -13.79
C PHE A 63 25.96 -6.98 -13.46
N VAL A 64 25.57 -7.46 -12.27
CA VAL A 64 25.86 -8.83 -11.81
C VAL A 64 24.98 -9.87 -12.51
N ALA A 65 23.72 -9.55 -12.75
CA ALA A 65 22.73 -10.50 -13.29
C ALA A 65 21.78 -9.83 -14.29
N PRO A 66 22.26 -9.48 -15.50
CA PRO A 66 21.51 -8.71 -16.50
C PRO A 66 20.25 -9.44 -17.00
N GLY A 67 20.22 -10.77 -16.95
CA GLY A 67 19.06 -11.57 -17.37
C GLY A 67 17.80 -11.39 -16.50
N TYR A 68 17.93 -10.71 -15.35
CA TYR A 68 16.79 -10.41 -14.47
C TYR A 68 16.34 -8.95 -14.52
N TYR A 69 16.72 -8.23 -15.56
CA TYR A 69 16.25 -6.85 -15.79
C TYR A 69 14.72 -6.78 -15.68
N GLY A 70 14.20 -5.82 -14.90
CA GLY A 70 12.75 -5.67 -14.64
C GLY A 70 12.15 -6.60 -13.58
N SER A 71 12.93 -7.49 -12.97
CA SER A 71 12.42 -8.53 -12.05
C SER A 71 12.80 -8.31 -10.58
N TRP A 72 13.50 -7.23 -10.25
CA TRP A 72 14.13 -7.02 -8.95
C TRP A 72 13.21 -6.47 -7.84
N SER A 73 12.05 -5.91 -8.18
CA SER A 73 11.22 -5.16 -7.21
C SER A 73 10.80 -5.98 -6.00
N ARG A 74 10.51 -7.28 -6.19
CA ARG A 74 10.17 -8.19 -5.07
C ARG A 74 11.35 -8.40 -4.14
N LEU A 75 12.51 -8.75 -4.70
CA LEU A 75 13.72 -8.97 -3.91
C LEU A 75 14.13 -7.70 -3.18
N SER A 76 14.09 -6.55 -3.85
CA SER A 76 14.45 -5.26 -3.28
C SER A 76 13.52 -4.85 -2.13
N THR A 77 12.20 -4.97 -2.31
CA THR A 77 11.22 -4.67 -1.26
C THR A 77 11.38 -5.64 -0.07
N LEU A 78 11.58 -6.93 -0.34
CA LEU A 78 11.80 -7.93 0.71
C LEU A 78 13.09 -7.63 1.50
N LEU A 79 14.17 -7.26 0.81
CA LEU A 79 15.43 -6.87 1.45
C LEU A 79 15.25 -5.63 2.34
N ALA A 80 14.55 -4.60 1.85
CA ALA A 80 14.27 -3.40 2.62
C ALA A 80 13.48 -3.73 3.90
N VAL A 81 12.45 -4.58 3.81
CA VAL A 81 11.65 -5.00 4.96
C VAL A 81 12.44 -5.90 5.90
N PHE A 82 13.26 -6.80 5.40
CA PHE A 82 14.17 -7.60 6.24
C PHE A 82 15.16 -6.72 7.02
N LEU A 83 15.79 -5.75 6.35
CA LEU A 83 16.69 -4.80 7.02
C LEU A 83 15.95 -3.91 8.03
N SER A 84 14.69 -3.57 7.76
CA SER A 84 13.81 -2.88 8.72
C SER A 84 13.56 -3.74 9.96
N ALA A 85 13.30 -5.02 9.79
CA ALA A 85 13.11 -5.97 10.88
C ALA A 85 14.38 -6.10 11.76
N VAL A 86 15.55 -6.16 11.12
CA VAL A 86 16.85 -6.19 11.84
C VAL A 86 17.06 -4.89 12.63
N ALA A 87 16.84 -3.72 12.02
CA ALA A 87 16.95 -2.43 12.70
C ALA A 87 16.00 -2.35 13.90
N PHE A 88 14.75 -2.78 13.71
CA PHE A 88 13.75 -2.75 14.76
C PHE A 88 14.08 -3.72 15.91
N GLY A 89 14.50 -4.95 15.61
CA GLY A 89 14.94 -5.90 16.64
C GLY A 89 16.09 -5.35 17.50
N ARG A 90 17.04 -4.68 16.84
CA ARG A 90 18.14 -3.99 17.54
C ARG A 90 17.66 -2.79 18.35
N LEU A 91 16.71 -2.00 17.83
CA LEU A 91 16.06 -0.90 18.57
C LEU A 91 15.41 -1.40 19.86
N ILE A 92 14.60 -2.47 19.75
CA ILE A 92 13.96 -3.10 20.91
C ILE A 92 15.00 -3.61 21.92
N SER A 93 16.04 -4.29 21.44
CA SER A 93 17.13 -4.76 22.31
C SER A 93 17.80 -3.61 23.04
N SER A 94 18.17 -2.53 22.34
CA SER A 94 18.81 -1.35 22.92
C SER A 94 17.89 -0.63 23.92
N ALA A 95 16.59 -0.50 23.62
CA ALA A 95 15.64 0.08 24.55
C ALA A 95 15.48 -0.77 25.83
N LEU A 96 15.42 -2.10 25.69
CA LEU A 96 15.33 -3.04 26.82
C LEU A 96 16.60 -3.10 27.67
N MET A 97 17.78 -2.77 27.11
CA MET A 97 19.02 -2.65 27.90
C MET A 97 18.96 -1.51 28.90
N LEU A 98 18.23 -0.45 28.61
CA LEU A 98 18.00 0.67 29.53
C LEU A 98 17.06 0.32 30.69
N ASN A 99 16.31 -0.76 30.59
CA ASN A 99 15.33 -1.20 31.59
C ASN A 99 15.84 -2.41 32.37
N GLN A 100 16.39 -2.15 33.56
CA GLN A 100 16.92 -3.19 34.43
C GLN A 100 15.83 -4.10 35.06
N SER A 101 14.55 -3.67 35.03
CA SER A 101 13.44 -4.44 35.61
C SER A 101 12.96 -5.60 34.73
N VAL A 102 13.42 -5.67 33.47
CA VAL A 102 13.00 -6.69 32.51
C VAL A 102 13.88 -7.93 32.63
N SER A 103 13.25 -9.09 32.85
CA SER A 103 13.96 -10.36 32.92
C SER A 103 14.66 -10.71 31.60
N SER A 104 15.77 -11.45 31.67
CA SER A 104 16.53 -11.89 30.49
C SER A 104 15.65 -12.69 29.51
N ARG A 105 14.75 -13.53 30.03
CA ARG A 105 13.80 -14.31 29.21
C ARG A 105 12.80 -13.43 28.47
N ALA A 106 12.22 -12.42 29.13
CA ALA A 106 11.29 -11.48 28.51
C ALA A 106 12.02 -10.62 27.46
N ARG A 107 13.26 -10.21 27.74
CA ARG A 107 14.11 -9.46 26.78
C ARG A 107 14.39 -10.28 25.54
N ALA A 108 14.83 -11.53 25.68
CA ALA A 108 15.09 -12.43 24.54
C ALA A 108 13.82 -12.65 23.71
N TRP A 109 12.69 -12.90 24.36
CA TRP A 109 11.40 -13.12 23.70
C TRP A 109 10.98 -11.89 22.89
N LEU A 110 10.97 -10.69 23.49
CA LEU A 110 10.60 -9.46 22.80
C LEU A 110 11.54 -9.14 21.63
N THR A 111 12.86 -9.29 21.83
CA THR A 111 13.84 -9.03 20.75
C THR A 111 13.63 -9.98 19.56
N LEU A 112 13.23 -11.23 19.80
CA LEU A 112 13.00 -12.21 18.75
C LEU A 112 11.64 -12.02 18.06
N THR A 113 10.56 -11.73 18.80
CA THR A 113 9.21 -11.71 18.27
C THR A 113 8.80 -10.35 17.68
N ALA A 114 9.33 -9.24 18.21
CA ALA A 114 8.99 -7.90 17.75
C ALA A 114 9.26 -7.66 16.24
N PRO A 115 10.37 -8.14 15.63
CA PRO A 115 10.57 -8.04 14.18
C PRO A 115 9.45 -8.68 13.35
N PHE A 116 8.93 -9.83 13.78
CA PHE A 116 7.79 -10.48 13.10
C PHE A 116 6.50 -9.66 13.27
N ALA A 117 6.26 -9.11 14.47
CA ALA A 117 5.12 -8.23 14.70
C ALA A 117 5.21 -6.97 13.84
N LEU A 118 6.40 -6.37 13.68
CA LEU A 118 6.59 -5.23 12.79
C LEU A 118 6.29 -5.60 11.32
N THR A 119 6.86 -6.68 10.83
CA THR A 119 6.77 -7.03 9.40
C THR A 119 5.39 -7.54 9.00
N LEU A 120 4.75 -8.35 9.85
CA LEU A 120 3.49 -9.00 9.54
C LEU A 120 2.27 -8.32 10.18
N GLY A 121 2.44 -7.63 11.31
CA GLY A 121 1.39 -6.97 12.08
C GLY A 121 1.44 -5.44 11.97
N THR A 122 1.76 -4.92 10.79
CA THR A 122 1.71 -3.49 10.42
C THR A 122 1.50 -3.35 8.90
N PRO A 123 1.33 -2.14 8.36
CA PRO A 123 1.25 -1.92 6.92
C PRO A 123 2.44 -2.44 6.09
N LEU A 124 3.55 -2.84 6.71
CA LEU A 124 4.67 -3.45 5.98
C LEU A 124 4.27 -4.76 5.31
N ALA A 125 3.36 -5.54 5.90
CA ALA A 125 2.81 -6.75 5.29
C ALA A 125 2.20 -6.45 3.91
N PHE A 126 1.49 -5.32 3.81
CA PHE A 126 0.92 -4.85 2.55
C PHE A 126 1.99 -4.46 1.52
N LEU A 127 3.02 -3.70 1.94
CA LEU A 127 4.10 -3.29 1.04
C LEU A 127 4.80 -4.50 0.39
N VAL A 128 5.05 -5.55 1.18
CA VAL A 128 5.68 -6.79 0.68
C VAL A 128 4.74 -7.61 -0.19
N SER A 129 3.45 -7.60 0.11
CA SER A 129 2.47 -8.42 -0.60
C SER A 129 2.27 -8.01 -2.05
N MET A 130 2.49 -6.73 -2.38
CA MET A 130 2.31 -6.14 -3.71
C MET A 130 3.49 -5.22 -4.07
N PRO A 131 4.71 -5.75 -4.23
CA PRO A 131 5.89 -4.95 -4.53
C PRO A 131 5.75 -4.30 -5.91
N ASN A 132 5.75 -2.98 -5.93
CA ASN A 132 5.72 -2.13 -7.12
C ASN A 132 6.60 -0.90 -6.87
N ILE A 133 6.68 -0.01 -7.84
CA ILE A 133 7.51 1.20 -7.76
C ILE A 133 7.23 2.06 -6.50
N PHE A 134 5.95 2.16 -6.08
CA PHE A 134 5.53 2.92 -4.90
C PHE A 134 6.00 2.25 -3.60
N HIS A 135 5.73 0.95 -3.49
CA HIS A 135 5.98 0.17 -2.28
C HIS A 135 7.47 -0.02 -2.05
N GLU A 136 8.25 -0.17 -3.11
CA GLU A 136 9.70 -0.31 -3.03
C GLU A 136 10.35 0.96 -2.46
N ALA A 137 9.99 2.15 -2.98
CA ALA A 137 10.48 3.42 -2.46
C ALA A 137 10.12 3.63 -0.98
N MET A 138 8.90 3.26 -0.59
CA MET A 138 8.43 3.40 0.80
C MET A 138 9.11 2.43 1.74
N ALA A 139 9.32 1.18 1.32
CA ALA A 139 10.01 0.18 2.11
C ALA A 139 11.47 0.60 2.41
N TRP A 140 12.19 1.13 1.42
CA TRP A 140 13.54 1.66 1.61
C TRP A 140 13.57 2.91 2.47
N GLY A 141 12.61 3.84 2.26
CA GLY A 141 12.49 5.02 3.11
C GLY A 141 12.26 4.67 4.58
N LEU A 142 11.34 3.73 4.86
CA LEU A 142 11.09 3.24 6.22
C LEU A 142 12.31 2.51 6.81
N CYS A 143 12.99 1.70 5.99
CA CYS A 143 14.24 1.04 6.38
C CYS A 143 15.26 2.09 6.85
N GLY A 144 15.52 3.12 6.04
CA GLY A 144 16.42 4.20 6.40
C GLY A 144 15.99 4.92 7.70
N THR A 145 14.68 5.19 7.87
CA THR A 145 14.17 5.82 9.09
C THR A 145 14.46 4.97 10.34
N LEU A 146 14.22 3.65 10.29
CA LEU A 146 14.47 2.76 11.43
C LEU A 146 15.96 2.66 11.77
N TRP A 147 16.85 2.60 10.76
CA TRP A 147 18.29 2.63 10.98
C TRP A 147 18.76 3.99 11.52
N THR A 148 18.17 5.11 11.10
CA THR A 148 18.41 6.44 11.67
C THR A 148 18.06 6.48 13.16
N LEU A 149 16.88 5.97 13.54
CA LEU A 149 16.45 5.89 14.94
C LEU A 149 17.37 4.99 15.77
N LEU A 150 17.78 3.84 15.23
CA LEU A 150 18.73 2.94 15.88
C LEU A 150 20.09 3.62 16.11
N ALA A 151 20.64 4.24 15.09
CA ALA A 151 21.91 4.95 15.19
C ALA A 151 21.84 6.08 16.22
N THR A 152 20.73 6.81 16.25
CA THR A 152 20.47 7.88 17.22
C THR A 152 20.42 7.36 18.66
N LEU A 153 19.72 6.26 18.91
CA LEU A 153 19.64 5.63 20.23
C LEU A 153 21.00 5.10 20.68
N ASN A 154 21.68 4.35 19.82
CA ASN A 154 22.96 3.70 20.13
C ASN A 154 24.10 4.69 20.34
N LEU A 155 24.02 5.88 19.75
CA LEU A 155 25.00 6.96 20.00
C LEU A 155 25.15 7.29 21.51
N SER A 156 24.05 7.19 22.24
CA SER A 156 24.05 7.49 23.70
C SER A 156 24.35 6.27 24.56
N ILE A 157 24.07 5.06 24.10
CA ILE A 157 24.17 3.82 24.87
C ILE A 157 25.55 3.18 24.72
N HIS A 158 26.15 3.24 23.53
CA HIS A 158 27.36 2.52 23.15
C HIS A 158 28.50 3.47 22.80
N PRO A 159 29.32 3.90 23.80
CA PRO A 159 30.43 4.84 23.59
C PRO A 159 31.44 4.37 22.55
N GLU A 160 31.75 3.09 22.56
CA GLU A 160 32.75 2.44 21.69
C GLU A 160 32.36 2.46 20.20
N THR A 161 31.08 2.53 19.90
CA THR A 161 30.58 2.48 18.51
C THR A 161 30.04 3.82 17.97
N ARG A 162 30.24 4.93 18.70
CA ARG A 162 29.68 6.24 18.31
C ARG A 162 30.02 6.66 16.88
N ALA A 163 31.30 6.55 16.50
CA ALA A 163 31.71 6.91 15.13
C ALA A 163 31.06 6.01 14.06
N HIS A 164 30.87 4.74 14.36
CA HIS A 164 30.16 3.80 13.51
C HIS A 164 28.66 4.19 13.39
N ASN A 165 28.02 4.50 14.51
CA ASN A 165 26.62 4.95 14.52
C ASN A 165 26.41 6.27 13.75
N MET A 166 27.39 7.21 13.79
CA MET A 166 27.34 8.41 12.95
C MET A 166 27.40 8.09 11.46
N ARG A 167 28.19 7.10 11.03
CA ARG A 167 28.22 6.64 9.63
C ARG A 167 26.89 5.98 9.24
N ILE A 168 26.34 5.11 10.11
CA ILE A 168 25.01 4.51 9.89
C ILE A 168 23.96 5.60 9.74
N PHE A 169 23.94 6.60 10.62
CA PHE A 169 23.03 7.74 10.53
C PHE A 169 23.12 8.44 9.15
N ALA A 170 24.35 8.73 8.71
CA ALA A 170 24.58 9.41 7.43
C ALA A 170 24.13 8.59 6.22
N ILE A 171 24.45 7.29 6.19
CA ILE A 171 24.00 6.36 5.15
C ILE A 171 22.48 6.28 5.15
N SER A 172 21.87 6.11 6.31
CA SER A 172 20.41 5.97 6.46
C SER A 172 19.69 7.25 6.05
N PHE A 173 20.24 8.43 6.36
CA PHE A 173 19.75 9.71 5.84
C PHE A 173 19.75 9.71 4.30
N GLY A 174 20.85 9.29 3.67
CA GLY A 174 20.94 9.19 2.21
C GLY A 174 19.89 8.22 1.63
N VAL A 175 19.72 7.06 2.24
CA VAL A 175 18.67 6.09 1.84
C VAL A 175 17.28 6.72 1.93
N CYS A 176 16.95 7.41 3.03
CA CYS A 176 15.68 8.12 3.18
C CYS A 176 15.49 9.17 2.10
N LEU A 177 16.48 10.07 1.95
CA LEU A 177 16.42 11.22 1.03
C LEU A 177 16.24 10.78 -0.42
N LEU A 178 17.02 9.77 -0.83
CA LEU A 178 17.03 9.27 -2.20
C LEU A 178 15.91 8.25 -2.49
N SER A 179 15.18 7.78 -1.47
CA SER A 179 14.00 6.93 -1.65
C SER A 179 12.72 7.75 -1.68
N ARG A 180 12.51 8.57 -0.63
CA ARG A 180 11.30 9.35 -0.48
C ARG A 180 11.51 10.52 0.48
N LEU A 181 11.22 11.73 0.01
CA LEU A 181 11.49 12.96 0.78
C LEU A 181 10.81 12.98 2.15
N THR A 182 9.57 12.49 2.26
CA THR A 182 8.83 12.46 3.53
C THR A 182 9.53 11.61 4.58
N THR A 183 10.19 10.52 4.19
CA THR A 183 10.96 9.67 5.11
C THR A 183 12.32 10.26 5.50
N ALA A 184 12.84 11.23 4.73
CA ALA A 184 14.07 11.95 5.09
C ALA A 184 13.85 13.01 6.19
N ILE A 185 12.62 13.48 6.37
CA ILE A 185 12.28 14.55 7.32
C ILE A 185 12.70 14.21 8.76
N PRO A 186 12.38 13.04 9.33
CA PRO A 186 12.82 12.71 10.68
C PRO A 186 14.34 12.73 10.82
N ALA A 187 15.06 12.18 9.85
CA ALA A 187 16.51 12.17 9.87
C ALA A 187 17.10 13.60 9.76
N ALA A 188 16.54 14.44 8.91
CA ALA A 188 16.95 15.84 8.76
C ALA A 188 16.71 16.65 10.05
N LEU A 189 15.52 16.51 10.66
CA LEU A 189 15.18 17.20 11.91
C LEU A 189 16.01 16.69 13.11
N LEU A 190 16.37 15.41 13.13
CA LEU A 190 17.23 14.83 14.16
C LEU A 190 18.70 15.18 13.97
N MET A 191 19.14 15.49 12.78
CA MET A 191 20.55 15.70 12.44
C MET A 191 21.27 16.68 13.39
N PRO A 192 20.79 17.91 13.62
CA PRO A 192 21.47 18.85 14.51
C PRO A 192 21.60 18.29 15.95
N PHE A 193 20.56 17.63 16.46
CA PHE A 193 20.58 17.04 17.81
C PHE A 193 21.59 15.89 17.90
N VAL A 194 21.69 15.05 16.90
CA VAL A 194 22.62 13.92 16.82
C VAL A 194 24.06 14.42 16.74
N PHE A 195 24.36 15.42 15.90
CA PHE A 195 25.70 16.00 15.77
C PHE A 195 26.13 16.72 17.04
N ILE A 196 25.29 17.58 17.61
CA ILE A 196 25.56 18.27 18.89
C ILE A 196 25.81 17.24 19.99
N ARG A 197 24.98 16.21 20.09
CA ARG A 197 25.13 15.14 21.08
C ARG A 197 26.46 14.39 20.90
N TYR A 198 26.82 14.05 19.67
CA TYR A 198 28.05 13.38 19.35
C TYR A 198 29.28 14.23 19.80
N VAL A 199 29.34 15.48 19.36
CA VAL A 199 30.44 16.40 19.71
C VAL A 199 30.54 16.55 21.21
N ARG A 200 29.41 16.81 21.90
CA ARG A 200 29.39 16.95 23.36
C ARG A 200 29.91 15.70 24.08
N LEU A 201 29.53 14.51 23.67
CA LEU A 201 29.98 13.27 24.29
C LEU A 201 31.49 13.00 24.08
N GLU A 202 31.99 13.25 22.85
CA GLU A 202 33.43 13.11 22.55
C GLU A 202 34.26 14.15 23.28
N THR A 203 33.75 15.38 23.46
CA THR A 203 34.44 16.44 24.22
C THR A 203 34.48 16.12 25.72
N LEU A 204 33.38 15.60 26.28
CA LEU A 204 33.35 15.20 27.71
C LEU A 204 34.33 14.05 28.02
N GLU A 205 34.68 13.23 27.02
CA GLU A 205 35.74 12.21 27.13
C GLU A 205 37.16 12.76 26.91
N GLY A 206 37.33 14.08 26.82
CA GLY A 206 38.65 14.73 26.66
C GLY A 206 39.24 14.56 25.26
N ARG A 207 38.48 14.22 24.23
CA ARG A 207 39.03 14.04 22.89
C ARG A 207 39.30 15.39 22.23
N ALA A 208 40.49 15.50 21.60
CA ALA A 208 40.90 16.72 20.90
C ALA A 208 39.91 17.08 19.76
N PRO A 209 39.55 18.37 19.56
CA PRO A 209 38.61 18.83 18.56
C PRO A 209 38.94 18.35 17.13
N LEU A 210 40.21 18.36 16.76
CA LEU A 210 40.68 17.89 15.45
C LEU A 210 40.36 16.40 15.22
N ARG A 211 40.48 15.56 16.25
CA ARG A 211 40.14 14.14 16.18
C ARG A 211 38.63 13.96 16.00
N VAL A 212 37.81 14.76 16.68
CA VAL A 212 36.35 14.77 16.54
C VAL A 212 35.97 15.18 15.12
N ALA A 213 36.53 16.27 14.61
CA ALA A 213 36.29 16.75 13.25
C ALA A 213 36.68 15.70 12.20
N ARG A 214 37.82 15.02 12.33
CA ARG A 214 38.25 13.94 11.44
C ARG A 214 37.28 12.75 11.44
N LYS A 215 36.72 12.40 12.60
CA LYS A 215 35.70 11.33 12.67
C LYS A 215 34.37 11.74 12.03
N LEU A 216 34.01 13.02 12.02
CA LEU A 216 32.81 13.55 11.39
C LEU A 216 32.96 13.76 9.88
N SER A 217 34.19 13.81 9.34
CA SER A 217 34.39 14.05 7.90
C SER A 217 33.62 13.07 7.02
N VAL A 218 33.72 11.75 7.31
CA VAL A 218 33.01 10.72 6.52
C VAL A 218 31.47 10.85 6.61
N PRO A 219 30.84 10.94 7.79
CA PRO A 219 29.40 11.21 7.88
C PRO A 219 28.96 12.47 7.13
N CYS A 220 29.69 13.59 7.29
CA CYS A 220 29.38 14.84 6.61
C CYS A 220 29.49 14.70 5.07
N SER A 221 30.55 14.03 4.59
CA SER A 221 30.71 13.79 3.15
C SER A 221 29.57 12.93 2.58
N LEU A 222 29.16 11.87 3.28
CA LEU A 222 28.05 11.01 2.85
C LEU A 222 26.73 11.79 2.77
N ILE A 223 26.44 12.63 3.76
CA ILE A 223 25.27 13.50 3.77
C ILE A 223 25.33 14.49 2.59
N LEU A 224 26.49 15.16 2.44
CA LEU A 224 26.70 16.14 1.36
C LEU A 224 26.50 15.51 -0.02
N ILE A 225 27.12 14.35 -0.27
CA ILE A 225 26.98 13.61 -1.53
C ILE A 225 25.52 13.27 -1.79
N SER A 226 24.79 12.79 -0.80
CA SER A 226 23.36 12.46 -0.94
C SER A 226 22.52 13.71 -1.27
N CYS A 227 22.80 14.84 -0.60
CA CYS A 227 22.11 16.10 -0.86
C CYS A 227 22.43 16.64 -2.26
N VAL A 228 23.70 16.67 -2.66
CA VAL A 228 24.12 17.15 -4.00
C VAL A 228 23.49 16.28 -5.08
N PHE A 229 23.51 14.96 -4.91
CA PHE A 229 22.88 14.04 -5.87
C PHE A 229 21.37 14.27 -5.97
N GLN A 230 20.68 14.48 -4.86
CA GLN A 230 19.23 14.77 -4.87
C GLN A 230 18.91 16.11 -5.54
N LEU A 231 19.70 17.16 -5.29
CA LEU A 231 19.54 18.46 -5.92
C LEU A 231 19.78 18.38 -7.43
N TRP A 232 20.84 17.67 -7.85
CA TRP A 232 21.09 17.39 -9.27
C TRP A 232 19.93 16.60 -9.90
N TYR A 233 19.43 15.57 -9.24
CA TYR A 233 18.33 14.74 -9.74
C TYR A 233 17.03 15.55 -9.89
N ASN A 234 16.76 16.48 -8.98
CA ASN A 234 15.63 17.42 -9.11
C ASN A 234 15.82 18.36 -10.28
N TYR A 235 17.01 18.95 -10.41
CA TYR A 235 17.33 19.86 -11.50
C TYR A 235 17.23 19.17 -12.87
N ALA A 236 17.75 17.95 -12.98
CA ALA A 236 17.72 17.18 -14.22
C ALA A 236 16.29 16.85 -14.69
N ARG A 237 15.34 16.70 -13.74
CA ARG A 237 13.94 16.39 -14.05
C ARG A 237 13.06 17.61 -14.29
N PHE A 238 13.26 18.65 -13.51
CA PHE A 238 12.30 19.77 -13.42
C PHE A 238 12.94 21.14 -13.72
N GLY A 239 14.21 21.20 -14.05
CA GLY A 239 14.93 22.45 -14.27
C GLY A 239 15.10 23.31 -13.00
N SER A 240 14.76 22.76 -11.83
CA SER A 240 14.83 23.45 -10.54
C SER A 240 15.30 22.49 -9.45
N VAL A 241 16.26 22.91 -8.63
CA VAL A 241 16.79 22.12 -7.51
C VAL A 241 15.75 21.95 -6.40
N TYR A 242 14.78 22.86 -6.29
CA TYR A 242 13.72 22.84 -5.26
C TYR A 242 12.45 22.13 -5.72
N ALA A 243 12.31 21.81 -6.99
CA ALA A 243 11.13 21.12 -7.48
C ALA A 243 11.24 19.63 -7.22
N PHE A 244 10.39 19.12 -6.36
CA PHE A 244 10.27 17.68 -6.10
C PHE A 244 9.17 17.05 -6.93
N ARG A 245 8.17 17.85 -7.32
CA ARG A 245 6.96 17.42 -7.99
C ARG A 245 6.22 18.61 -8.57
N ASP A 246 5.76 18.45 -9.79
CA ASP A 246 4.83 19.37 -10.43
C ASP A 246 3.62 18.59 -10.93
N LEU A 247 2.49 18.72 -10.24
CA LEU A 247 1.26 18.02 -10.58
C LEU A 247 0.67 18.41 -11.92
N THR A 248 1.01 19.61 -12.44
CA THR A 248 0.53 20.06 -13.74
C THR A 248 1.20 19.34 -14.90
N LYS A 249 2.40 18.81 -14.67
CA LYS A 249 3.21 18.05 -15.64
C LYS A 249 3.02 16.54 -15.53
N TYR A 250 2.16 16.10 -14.63
CA TYR A 250 1.81 14.70 -14.50
C TYR A 250 0.84 14.30 -15.60
N PHE A 251 1.00 13.12 -16.18
CA PHE A 251 0.18 12.66 -17.31
C PHE A 251 -1.33 12.70 -17.02
N PHE A 252 -1.73 12.43 -15.78
CA PHE A 252 -3.08 12.72 -15.29
C PHE A 252 -3.05 13.95 -14.38
N PRO A 253 -3.26 15.16 -14.93
CA PRO A 253 -3.20 16.39 -14.15
C PRO A 253 -4.27 16.37 -13.04
N LYS A 254 -3.81 16.50 -11.80
CA LYS A 254 -4.66 16.55 -10.60
C LYS A 254 -4.94 18.00 -10.20
N THR A 255 -5.31 18.82 -11.17
CA THR A 255 -5.47 20.27 -11.01
C THR A 255 -6.56 20.69 -10.06
N HIS A 256 -7.55 19.81 -9.79
CA HIS A 256 -8.69 20.13 -8.90
C HIS A 256 -8.42 19.87 -7.42
N LEU A 257 -7.26 19.31 -7.05
CA LEU A 257 -6.98 18.93 -5.66
C LEU A 257 -6.41 20.08 -4.81
N GLY A 258 -6.21 21.26 -5.38
CA GLY A 258 -5.60 22.40 -4.70
C GLY A 258 -4.15 22.12 -4.31
N SER A 259 -3.74 22.60 -3.13
CA SER A 259 -2.38 22.36 -2.61
C SER A 259 -2.13 20.90 -2.25
N ASP A 260 -0.87 20.44 -2.38
CA ASP A 260 -0.47 19.08 -2.01
C ASP A 260 -0.74 18.77 -0.54
N PHE A 261 -0.60 19.75 0.35
CA PHE A 261 -0.78 19.63 1.79
C PHE A 261 -1.82 20.61 2.31
N SER A 262 -2.71 20.15 3.20
CA SER A 262 -3.70 20.98 3.86
C SER A 262 -4.04 20.45 5.25
N LEU A 263 -4.05 21.33 6.26
CA LEU A 263 -4.48 21.00 7.63
C LEU A 263 -5.93 20.50 7.69
N PHE A 264 -6.79 20.97 6.79
CA PHE A 264 -8.19 20.56 6.71
C PHE A 264 -8.40 19.09 6.34
N ARG A 265 -7.34 18.39 5.91
CA ARG A 265 -7.36 16.94 5.62
C ARG A 265 -7.07 16.06 6.83
N LEU A 266 -6.56 16.64 7.92
CA LEU A 266 -6.22 15.87 9.13
C LEU A 266 -7.38 15.06 9.71
N PRO A 267 -8.61 15.58 9.85
CA PRO A 267 -9.73 14.81 10.39
C PRO A 267 -10.06 13.59 9.53
N ASP A 268 -10.05 13.74 8.21
CA ASP A 268 -10.30 12.64 7.28
C ASP A 268 -9.21 11.56 7.36
N ALA A 269 -7.94 11.98 7.38
CA ALA A 269 -6.82 11.08 7.52
C ALA A 269 -6.82 10.34 8.86
N LEU A 270 -7.14 11.03 9.97
CA LEU A 270 -7.27 10.42 11.30
C LEU A 270 -8.36 9.34 11.32
N ILE A 271 -9.52 9.62 10.73
CA ILE A 271 -10.60 8.64 10.64
C ILE A 271 -10.19 7.44 9.80
N ASN A 272 -9.56 7.66 8.65
CA ASN A 272 -9.17 6.56 7.75
C ASN A 272 -8.02 5.72 8.34
N TYR A 273 -7.01 6.34 8.97
CA TYR A 273 -5.86 5.61 9.49
C TYR A 273 -6.06 5.05 10.89
N PHE A 274 -6.97 5.59 11.72
CA PHE A 274 -7.15 5.17 13.11
C PHE A 274 -8.59 4.84 13.49
N GLY A 275 -9.57 5.25 12.68
CA GLY A 275 -10.99 4.98 12.95
C GLY A 275 -11.30 3.48 12.84
N LEU A 276 -12.32 3.06 13.59
CA LEU A 276 -12.92 1.73 13.48
C LEU A 276 -14.18 1.82 12.63
N SER A 277 -14.37 0.88 11.72
CA SER A 277 -15.54 0.80 10.86
C SER A 277 -15.95 -0.67 10.69
N ASP A 278 -17.24 -0.92 10.63
CA ASP A 278 -17.85 -2.19 10.26
C ASP A 278 -17.46 -2.64 8.84
N ARG A 279 -17.13 -1.69 7.96
CA ARG A 279 -16.68 -1.92 6.59
C ARG A 279 -15.40 -2.75 6.47
N TYR A 280 -14.61 -2.82 7.54
CA TYR A 280 -13.41 -3.69 7.58
C TYR A 280 -13.75 -5.17 7.73
N PHE A 281 -14.97 -5.49 8.13
CA PHE A 281 -15.40 -6.86 8.40
C PHE A 281 -16.41 -7.30 7.33
N VAL A 282 -16.24 -8.53 6.87
CA VAL A 282 -17.06 -9.12 5.82
C VAL A 282 -17.48 -10.53 6.21
N SER A 283 -18.62 -10.98 5.67
CA SER A 283 -19.15 -12.31 5.96
C SER A 283 -18.35 -13.46 5.33
N LEU A 284 -17.62 -13.16 4.23
CA LEU A 284 -16.81 -14.15 3.53
C LEU A 284 -15.36 -14.17 4.05
N PRO A 285 -14.74 -15.34 4.16
CA PRO A 285 -13.33 -15.44 4.51
C PRO A 285 -12.45 -14.60 3.56
N PRO A 286 -11.35 -14.04 4.04
CA PRO A 286 -10.79 -14.15 5.39
C PRO A 286 -11.39 -13.18 6.42
N PHE A 287 -12.64 -12.75 6.27
CA PHE A 287 -13.44 -11.92 7.16
C PHE A 287 -12.95 -10.48 7.39
N VAL A 288 -11.78 -10.12 6.90
CA VAL A 288 -11.18 -8.78 7.02
C VAL A 288 -10.76 -8.28 5.64
N ARG A 289 -11.10 -7.04 5.33
CA ARG A 289 -10.71 -6.34 4.11
C ARG A 289 -10.17 -4.94 4.39
N MET A 290 -9.44 -4.38 3.44
CA MET A 290 -9.24 -2.94 3.37
C MET A 290 -10.52 -2.28 2.86
N ALA A 291 -10.85 -1.12 3.37
CA ALA A 291 -12.03 -0.38 2.96
C ALA A 291 -11.74 1.11 2.87
N THR A 292 -12.52 1.82 2.07
CA THR A 292 -12.54 3.27 2.05
C THR A 292 -13.56 3.74 3.09
N THR A 293 -13.14 4.52 4.05
CA THR A 293 -14.08 5.14 5.00
C THR A 293 -14.62 6.40 4.35
N LEU A 294 -15.82 6.31 3.80
CA LEU A 294 -16.52 7.45 3.21
C LEU A 294 -17.15 8.25 4.35
N TYR A 295 -16.48 9.28 4.80
CA TYR A 295 -17.14 10.35 5.53
C TYR A 295 -17.55 11.40 4.50
N GLN A 296 -18.78 11.29 4.05
CA GLN A 296 -19.38 12.28 3.17
C GLN A 296 -19.90 13.47 4.02
N ARG A 297 -19.04 14.42 4.24
CA ARG A 297 -19.46 15.82 4.43
C ARG A 297 -18.69 16.65 3.40
N PRO A 298 -19.21 16.75 2.16
CA PRO A 298 -18.55 17.50 1.10
C PRO A 298 -18.34 18.98 1.45
N GLU A 299 -19.09 19.51 2.37
CA GLU A 299 -19.09 20.93 2.76
C GLU A 299 -17.93 21.34 3.67
N LEU A 300 -17.25 20.39 4.33
CA LEU A 300 -16.19 20.66 5.30
C LEU A 300 -14.80 20.25 4.84
N PHE A 301 -14.66 19.52 3.71
CA PHE A 301 -13.41 18.87 3.39
C PHE A 301 -12.87 19.26 2.00
N VAL A 302 -11.62 19.71 1.99
CA VAL A 302 -10.79 19.77 0.79
C VAL A 302 -10.76 18.38 0.16
N GLN A 303 -10.95 18.29 -1.16
CA GLN A 303 -10.96 17.01 -1.87
C GLN A 303 -9.74 16.15 -1.51
N VAL A 304 -9.99 14.90 -1.14
CA VAL A 304 -8.97 13.88 -0.83
C VAL A 304 -9.22 12.69 -1.75
N TRP A 305 -8.17 12.23 -2.41
CA TRP A 305 -8.19 10.95 -3.09
C TRP A 305 -7.96 9.83 -2.09
N ARG A 306 -8.82 8.82 -2.14
CA ARG A 306 -8.79 7.71 -1.18
C ARG A 306 -8.65 6.40 -1.93
N GLU A 307 -7.66 5.62 -1.54
CA GLU A 307 -7.60 4.18 -1.80
C GLU A 307 -8.08 3.42 -0.56
N GLN A 308 -8.28 2.14 -0.69
CA GLN A 308 -8.63 1.27 0.42
C GLN A 308 -7.52 1.24 1.47
N VAL A 309 -7.91 1.34 2.74
CA VAL A 309 -7.01 1.25 3.89
C VAL A 309 -7.58 0.29 4.93
N ILE A 310 -6.72 -0.29 5.75
CA ILE A 310 -7.10 -0.92 7.00
C ILE A 310 -6.57 -0.06 8.16
N SER A 311 -7.42 0.24 9.12
CA SER A 311 -7.05 1.06 10.28
C SER A 311 -5.83 0.50 11.01
N LEU A 312 -4.89 1.38 11.36
CA LEU A 312 -3.76 1.05 12.22
C LEU A 312 -4.21 0.56 13.60
N SER A 313 -5.40 1.04 14.08
CA SER A 313 -5.98 0.56 15.34
C SER A 313 -6.32 -0.93 15.31
N LEU A 314 -6.43 -1.53 14.12
CA LEU A 314 -6.58 -2.98 13.93
C LEU A 314 -5.27 -3.63 13.50
N SER A 315 -4.63 -3.09 12.47
CA SER A 315 -3.46 -3.69 11.82
C SER A 315 -2.14 -3.48 12.57
N ALA A 316 -2.10 -2.60 13.60
CA ALA A 316 -0.91 -2.30 14.39
C ALA A 316 -1.24 -1.95 15.86
N CYS A 317 -2.34 -2.47 16.42
CA CYS A 317 -2.78 -2.10 17.78
C CYS A 317 -1.74 -2.42 18.86
N TRP A 318 -0.95 -3.47 18.69
CA TRP A 318 0.16 -3.84 19.58
C TRP A 318 1.25 -2.76 19.68
N LEU A 319 1.37 -1.94 18.64
CA LEU A 319 2.37 -0.88 18.54
C LEU A 319 1.81 0.48 18.99
N ILE A 320 0.55 0.77 18.64
CA ILE A 320 -0.09 2.08 18.90
C ILE A 320 -0.24 2.34 20.39
N ILE A 321 -0.84 1.39 21.14
CA ILE A 321 -1.14 1.59 22.56
C ILE A 321 0.15 1.87 23.37
N PRO A 322 1.15 0.97 23.40
CA PRO A 322 2.38 1.25 24.14
C PRO A 322 3.18 2.40 23.54
N GLY A 323 3.10 2.62 22.21
CA GLY A 323 3.71 3.75 21.54
C GLY A 323 3.17 5.09 22.03
N LEU A 324 1.86 5.24 22.14
CA LEU A 324 1.21 6.45 22.71
C LEU A 324 1.55 6.63 24.19
N VAL A 325 1.50 5.56 24.99
CA VAL A 325 1.85 5.63 26.42
C VAL A 325 3.30 6.12 26.59
N GLY A 326 4.24 5.57 25.83
CA GLY A 326 5.64 6.00 25.88
C GLY A 326 5.86 7.42 25.37
N ALA A 327 5.15 7.83 24.31
CA ALA A 327 5.21 9.19 23.79
C ALA A 327 4.71 10.20 24.82
N LEU A 328 3.54 9.96 25.41
CA LEU A 328 2.97 10.80 26.48
C LEU A 328 3.90 10.87 27.69
N TYR A 329 4.44 9.72 28.14
CA TYR A 329 5.40 9.70 29.24
C TYR A 329 6.64 10.57 28.95
N SER A 330 7.17 10.54 27.72
CA SER A 330 8.32 11.33 27.31
C SER A 330 8.08 12.85 27.42
N LEU A 331 6.85 13.32 27.26
CA LEU A 331 6.51 14.74 27.38
C LEU A 331 6.67 15.25 28.83
N TRP A 332 6.40 14.39 29.81
CA TRP A 332 6.39 14.77 31.23
C TRP A 332 7.75 14.65 31.93
N ARG A 333 8.74 13.97 31.32
CA ARG A 333 10.05 13.71 31.95
C ARG A 333 11.18 14.51 31.30
N PRO A 334 11.87 15.40 32.05
CA PRO A 334 12.87 16.33 31.49
C PRO A 334 14.12 15.66 30.94
N CYS A 335 14.46 14.45 31.41
CA CYS A 335 15.72 13.78 31.05
C CYS A 335 15.77 13.13 29.66
N GLN A 336 14.67 13.18 28.89
CA GLN A 336 14.53 12.44 27.62
C GLN A 336 14.57 13.37 26.38
N SER A 337 15.49 14.33 26.34
CA SER A 337 15.56 15.32 25.26
C SER A 337 15.69 14.70 23.86
N LEU A 338 16.51 13.66 23.71
CA LEU A 338 16.70 12.99 22.42
C LEU A 338 15.48 12.18 21.99
N ALA A 339 14.79 11.51 22.92
CA ALA A 339 13.55 10.80 22.65
C ALA A 339 12.44 11.79 22.23
N ARG A 340 12.34 12.96 22.90
CA ARG A 340 11.40 14.02 22.49
C ARG A 340 11.71 14.59 21.11
N ALA A 341 12.99 14.80 20.81
CA ALA A 341 13.37 15.22 19.45
C ALA A 341 12.98 14.18 18.40
N ALA A 342 13.20 12.89 18.69
CA ALA A 342 12.80 11.80 17.79
C ALA A 342 11.28 11.69 17.64
N LEU A 343 10.51 11.82 18.73
CA LEU A 343 9.05 11.87 18.69
C LEU A 343 8.54 13.07 17.90
N ALA A 344 9.09 14.26 18.13
CA ALA A 344 8.69 15.46 17.39
C ALA A 344 8.99 15.34 15.89
N ALA A 345 10.16 14.81 15.53
CA ALA A 345 10.58 14.62 14.16
C ALA A 345 9.70 13.61 13.42
N THR A 346 9.39 12.48 14.04
CA THR A 346 8.52 11.44 13.46
C THR A 346 7.05 11.84 13.49
N LEU A 347 6.59 12.59 14.48
CA LEU A 347 5.25 13.19 14.50
C LEU A 347 5.07 14.19 13.36
N PHE A 348 6.08 15.03 13.11
CA PHE A 348 6.03 15.98 12.01
C PHE A 348 5.89 15.26 10.65
N GLN A 349 6.65 14.18 10.43
CA GLN A 349 6.46 13.32 9.26
C GLN A 349 5.03 12.77 9.19
N ALA A 350 4.53 12.21 10.28
CA ALA A 350 3.18 11.63 10.34
C ALA A 350 2.10 12.69 10.02
N LEU A 351 2.22 13.91 10.56
CA LEU A 351 1.32 15.02 10.25
C LEU A 351 1.36 15.40 8.79
N LEU A 352 2.54 15.52 8.17
CA LEU A 352 2.67 15.82 6.75
C LEU A 352 1.98 14.76 5.88
N VAL A 353 2.17 13.49 6.21
CA VAL A 353 1.49 12.39 5.49
C VAL A 353 -0.03 12.47 5.63
N MET A 354 -0.54 12.80 6.83
CA MET A 354 -1.98 12.97 7.06
C MET A 354 -2.56 14.23 6.41
N MET A 355 -1.74 15.25 6.19
CA MET A 355 -2.15 16.48 5.49
C MET A 355 -2.11 16.33 3.96
N TYR A 356 -1.54 15.26 3.44
CA TYR A 356 -1.39 15.03 2.01
C TYR A 356 -2.74 14.75 1.34
N PHE A 357 -2.88 15.09 0.04
CA PHE A 357 -4.15 14.98 -0.68
C PHE A 357 -4.62 13.55 -0.94
N PHE A 358 -3.81 12.55 -0.61
CA PHE A 358 -4.05 11.17 -0.95
C PHE A 358 -3.97 10.26 0.29
N VAL A 359 -5.04 9.54 0.58
CA VAL A 359 -5.10 8.54 1.65
C VAL A 359 -5.01 7.15 1.04
N CYS A 360 -4.04 6.36 1.47
CA CYS A 360 -3.86 4.98 1.00
C CYS A 360 -3.08 4.14 2.03
N GLN A 361 -3.21 2.82 1.93
CA GLN A 361 -2.59 1.87 2.87
C GLN A 361 -1.06 1.98 2.93
N ARG A 362 -0.41 2.25 1.80
CA ARG A 362 1.06 2.40 1.77
C ARG A 362 1.53 3.57 2.64
N TYR A 363 0.78 4.66 2.71
CA TYR A 363 1.16 5.82 3.52
C TYR A 363 0.99 5.59 5.02
N ALA A 364 0.12 4.67 5.43
CA ALA A 364 0.02 4.25 6.82
C ALA A 364 1.36 3.70 7.37
N ALA A 365 2.23 3.16 6.51
CA ALA A 365 3.56 2.72 6.91
C ALA A 365 4.46 3.87 7.40
N GLU A 366 4.28 5.09 6.89
CA GLU A 366 5.05 6.26 7.30
C GLU A 366 4.62 6.83 8.67
N LEU A 367 3.49 6.37 9.22
CA LEU A 367 3.06 6.69 10.57
C LEU A 367 3.72 5.79 11.63
N VAL A 368 4.20 4.61 11.23
CA VAL A 368 4.80 3.60 12.11
C VAL A 368 6.00 4.13 12.92
N PRO A 369 6.95 4.91 12.36
CA PRO A 369 8.13 5.38 13.10
C PRO A 369 7.81 6.17 14.37
N PHE A 370 6.74 6.97 14.39
CA PHE A 370 6.30 7.69 15.58
C PHE A 370 5.98 6.74 16.73
N PHE A 371 5.20 5.71 16.46
CA PHE A 371 4.84 4.71 17.47
C PHE A 371 6.02 3.83 17.86
N VAL A 372 6.96 3.58 16.96
CA VAL A 372 8.23 2.86 17.26
C VAL A 372 9.05 3.63 18.28
N VAL A 373 9.21 4.93 18.12
CA VAL A 373 9.94 5.76 19.12
C VAL A 373 9.23 5.71 20.47
N GLY A 374 7.90 5.89 20.48
CA GLY A 374 7.12 5.77 21.71
C GLY A 374 7.22 4.39 22.36
N LEU A 375 7.17 3.30 21.59
CA LEU A 375 7.39 1.94 22.09
C LEU A 375 8.78 1.77 22.72
N CYS A 376 9.83 2.31 22.09
CA CYS A 376 11.18 2.26 22.68
C CYS A 376 11.23 2.99 24.03
N VAL A 377 10.57 4.14 24.17
CA VAL A 377 10.44 4.85 25.46
C VAL A 377 9.67 3.98 26.46
N PHE A 378 8.53 3.43 26.05
CA PHE A 378 7.72 2.54 26.90
C PHE A 378 8.55 1.37 27.43
N LEU A 379 9.24 0.64 26.57
CA LEU A 379 10.06 -0.51 26.93
C LEU A 379 11.27 -0.14 27.80
N SER A 380 11.82 1.07 27.64
CA SER A 380 12.98 1.52 28.43
C SER A 380 12.64 1.91 29.86
N VAL A 381 11.36 2.24 30.15
CA VAL A 381 10.97 2.85 31.43
C VAL A 381 9.97 2.00 32.22
N PHE A 382 8.98 1.40 31.54
CA PHE A 382 7.92 0.72 32.24
C PHE A 382 8.29 -0.70 32.66
N ARG A 383 7.85 -1.09 33.86
CA ARG A 383 8.00 -2.47 34.32
C ARG A 383 7.07 -3.38 33.52
N LEU A 384 7.64 -4.37 32.83
CA LEU A 384 6.89 -5.32 32.01
C LEU A 384 6.37 -6.48 32.88
N HIS A 385 5.19 -6.30 33.45
CA HIS A 385 4.47 -7.37 34.15
C HIS A 385 3.96 -8.42 33.13
N ARG A 386 3.63 -9.61 33.62
CA ARG A 386 3.07 -10.68 32.79
C ARG A 386 1.85 -10.22 31.98
N ALA A 387 0.99 -9.41 32.59
CA ALA A 387 -0.18 -8.84 31.89
C ALA A 387 0.22 -8.03 30.64
N TRP A 388 1.24 -7.15 30.73
CA TRP A 388 1.73 -6.41 29.58
C TRP A 388 2.30 -7.31 28.49
N LEU A 389 3.07 -8.34 28.85
CA LEU A 389 3.64 -9.28 27.90
C LEU A 389 2.53 -10.09 27.20
N THR A 390 1.51 -10.52 27.96
CA THR A 390 0.35 -11.20 27.37
C THR A 390 -0.45 -10.28 26.45
N THR A 391 -0.70 -9.03 26.85
CA THR A 391 -1.36 -8.03 26.01
C THR A 391 -0.60 -7.79 24.71
N LEU A 392 0.72 -7.59 24.79
CA LEU A 392 1.57 -7.43 23.60
C LEU A 392 1.51 -8.66 22.68
N ALA A 393 1.54 -9.87 23.25
CA ALA A 393 1.46 -11.11 22.48
C ALA A 393 0.10 -11.25 21.76
N VAL A 394 -1.00 -11.05 22.48
CA VAL A 394 -2.37 -11.17 21.94
C VAL A 394 -2.62 -10.10 20.86
N THR A 395 -2.28 -8.84 21.16
CA THR A 395 -2.48 -7.75 20.21
C THR A 395 -1.56 -7.87 18.99
N SER A 396 -0.33 -8.40 19.15
CA SER A 396 0.55 -8.70 18.01
C SER A 396 -0.04 -9.81 17.13
N ALA A 397 -0.50 -10.90 17.72
CA ALA A 397 -1.13 -12.00 16.99
C ALA A 397 -2.39 -11.53 16.23
N PHE A 398 -3.22 -10.73 16.88
CA PHE A 398 -4.39 -10.11 16.25
C PHE A 398 -3.99 -9.19 15.08
N SER A 399 -3.03 -8.28 15.26
CA SER A 399 -2.58 -7.38 14.21
C SER A 399 -1.95 -8.14 13.03
N ILE A 400 -1.20 -9.22 13.30
CA ILE A 400 -0.65 -10.10 12.26
C ILE A 400 -1.79 -10.73 11.46
N LEU A 401 -2.79 -11.29 12.15
CA LEU A 401 -3.95 -11.89 11.49
C LEU A 401 -4.64 -10.85 10.58
N VAL A 402 -4.96 -9.67 11.11
CA VAL A 402 -5.63 -8.59 10.37
C VAL A 402 -4.80 -8.13 9.18
N SER A 403 -3.52 -7.85 9.36
CA SER A 403 -2.65 -7.31 8.31
C SER A 403 -2.41 -8.32 7.18
N VAL A 404 -2.13 -9.58 7.54
CA VAL A 404 -1.87 -10.63 6.55
C VAL A 404 -3.14 -10.97 5.78
N THR A 405 -4.27 -11.15 6.47
CA THR A 405 -5.53 -11.51 5.81
C THR A 405 -6.06 -10.39 4.92
N SER A 406 -5.98 -9.13 5.37
CA SER A 406 -6.38 -7.98 4.54
C SER A 406 -5.46 -7.81 3.32
N ALA A 407 -4.15 -8.05 3.45
CA ALA A 407 -3.22 -8.00 2.34
C ALA A 407 -3.47 -9.14 1.32
N ILE A 408 -3.76 -10.36 1.79
CA ILE A 408 -4.14 -11.49 0.93
C ILE A 408 -5.41 -11.14 0.16
N ARG A 409 -6.46 -10.69 0.85
CA ARG A 409 -7.72 -10.33 0.22
C ARG A 409 -7.58 -9.21 -0.79
N PHE A 410 -6.84 -8.16 -0.45
CA PHE A 410 -6.56 -7.06 -1.38
C PHE A 410 -5.91 -7.58 -2.67
N ASN A 411 -4.90 -8.43 -2.56
CA ASN A 411 -4.25 -9.01 -3.74
C ASN A 411 -5.18 -9.90 -4.57
N MET A 412 -6.09 -10.63 -3.92
CA MET A 412 -7.09 -11.46 -4.62
C MET A 412 -8.07 -10.61 -5.43
N VAL A 413 -8.53 -9.49 -4.86
CA VAL A 413 -9.54 -8.61 -5.49
C VAL A 413 -8.90 -7.66 -6.51
N SER A 414 -7.68 -7.17 -6.26
CA SER A 414 -6.99 -6.22 -7.16
C SER A 414 -6.33 -6.88 -8.38
N ASN A 415 -6.57 -8.17 -8.61
CA ASN A 415 -5.96 -8.94 -9.70
C ASN A 415 -4.42 -8.86 -9.73
N ALA A 416 -3.80 -8.70 -8.56
CA ALA A 416 -2.36 -8.75 -8.47
C ALA A 416 -1.86 -10.12 -8.94
N PRO A 417 -0.75 -10.19 -9.70
CA PRO A 417 -0.25 -11.46 -10.22
C PRO A 417 0.22 -12.36 -9.07
N ILE A 418 -0.63 -13.29 -8.68
CA ILE A 418 -0.33 -14.39 -7.76
C ILE A 418 -0.13 -15.67 -8.60
N SER A 419 0.55 -16.68 -8.06
CA SER A 419 0.61 -17.99 -8.71
C SER A 419 -0.81 -18.56 -8.92
N PRO A 420 -1.17 -18.98 -10.14
CA PRO A 420 -2.48 -19.56 -10.41
C PRO A 420 -2.85 -20.68 -9.43
N THR A 421 -1.92 -21.55 -9.10
CA THR A 421 -2.15 -22.67 -8.17
C THR A 421 -2.46 -22.24 -6.74
N LEU A 422 -1.87 -21.14 -6.25
CA LEU A 422 -2.23 -20.62 -4.93
C LEU A 422 -3.55 -19.89 -4.96
N TYR A 423 -3.84 -19.14 -6.01
CA TYR A 423 -5.17 -18.52 -6.21
C TYR A 423 -6.26 -19.59 -6.20
N GLU A 424 -6.07 -20.64 -6.96
CA GLU A 424 -7.00 -21.76 -7.02
C GLU A 424 -7.28 -22.34 -5.63
N ARG A 425 -6.21 -22.62 -4.86
CA ARG A 425 -6.35 -23.15 -3.50
C ARG A 425 -7.02 -22.17 -2.54
N LEU A 426 -6.66 -20.89 -2.59
CA LEU A 426 -7.29 -19.85 -1.76
C LEU A 426 -8.75 -19.63 -2.16
N ASN A 427 -9.08 -19.67 -3.45
CA ASN A 427 -10.45 -19.56 -3.92
C ASN A 427 -11.31 -20.75 -3.51
N TRP A 428 -10.81 -21.98 -3.63
CA TRP A 428 -11.49 -23.16 -3.12
C TRP A 428 -11.69 -23.09 -1.59
N LEU A 429 -10.71 -22.56 -0.87
CA LEU A 429 -10.78 -22.43 0.58
C LEU A 429 -11.75 -21.33 1.02
N PHE A 430 -11.70 -20.16 0.37
CA PHE A 430 -12.41 -18.97 0.81
C PHE A 430 -13.71 -18.72 0.04
N PHE A 431 -13.80 -19.17 -1.20
CA PHE A 431 -14.93 -18.93 -2.11
C PHE A 431 -15.33 -20.19 -2.88
N PRO A 432 -15.66 -21.30 -2.19
CA PRO A 432 -15.90 -22.57 -2.87
C PRO A 432 -17.07 -22.51 -3.86
N GLN A 433 -18.11 -21.72 -3.57
CA GLN A 433 -19.26 -21.54 -4.48
C GLN A 433 -18.88 -20.82 -5.78
N ILE A 434 -17.97 -19.81 -5.70
CA ILE A 434 -17.47 -19.08 -6.85
C ILE A 434 -16.57 -19.99 -7.71
N ALA A 435 -15.69 -20.74 -7.06
CA ALA A 435 -14.81 -21.70 -7.73
C ALA A 435 -15.62 -22.77 -8.49
N ALA A 436 -16.67 -23.33 -7.86
CA ALA A 436 -17.55 -24.29 -8.50
C ALA A 436 -18.31 -23.68 -9.70
N ALA A 437 -18.76 -22.43 -9.57
CA ALA A 437 -19.47 -21.72 -10.63
C ALA A 437 -18.58 -21.49 -11.88
N ILE A 438 -17.30 -21.18 -11.69
CA ILE A 438 -16.33 -20.98 -12.78
C ILE A 438 -15.97 -22.31 -13.47
N ALA A 439 -15.94 -23.41 -12.72
CA ALA A 439 -15.56 -24.74 -13.22
C ALA A 439 -16.70 -25.48 -13.96
N ASP A 440 -17.92 -24.92 -14.01
CA ASP A 440 -19.07 -25.55 -14.66
C ASP A 440 -18.94 -25.55 -16.20
N SER A 441 -18.56 -26.69 -16.77
CA SER A 441 -18.31 -26.86 -18.21
C SER A 441 -19.57 -27.11 -19.06
N LYS A 442 -20.74 -27.26 -18.43
CA LYS A 442 -22.00 -27.57 -19.13
C LYS A 442 -22.91 -26.36 -19.36
N ALA A 443 -22.53 -25.21 -18.83
CA ALA A 443 -23.33 -24.00 -18.93
C ALA A 443 -23.11 -23.26 -20.24
N THR A 444 -24.17 -22.63 -20.76
CA THR A 444 -24.10 -21.68 -21.89
C THR A 444 -23.82 -20.29 -21.34
N PHE A 445 -22.66 -19.74 -21.64
CA PHE A 445 -22.31 -18.39 -21.17
C PHE A 445 -22.96 -17.32 -22.05
N VAL A 446 -23.35 -16.19 -21.46
CA VAL A 446 -23.96 -15.07 -22.19
C VAL A 446 -23.05 -14.51 -23.27
N THR A 447 -21.72 -14.58 -23.07
CA THR A 447 -20.74 -14.12 -24.07
C THR A 447 -20.57 -15.07 -25.26
N ASP A 448 -21.14 -16.26 -25.20
CA ASP A 448 -21.23 -17.19 -26.34
C ASP A 448 -22.49 -16.92 -27.19
N LEU A 449 -23.40 -16.08 -26.71
CA LEU A 449 -24.64 -15.69 -27.41
C LEU A 449 -24.47 -14.38 -28.18
N VAL A 450 -25.25 -14.21 -29.23
CA VAL A 450 -25.28 -12.95 -29.99
C VAL A 450 -26.21 -11.96 -29.28
N PRO A 451 -25.72 -10.75 -28.95
CA PRO A 451 -26.55 -9.71 -28.35
C PRO A 451 -27.68 -9.30 -29.32
N LEU A 452 -28.86 -8.99 -28.77
CA LEU A 452 -29.97 -8.49 -29.54
C LEU A 452 -29.71 -7.05 -30.06
N PRO A 453 -30.34 -6.63 -31.20
CA PRO A 453 -30.05 -5.35 -31.85
C PRO A 453 -30.34 -4.09 -31.01
N ASP A 454 -31.18 -4.20 -29.99
CA ASP A 454 -31.55 -3.11 -29.08
C ASP A 454 -30.57 -2.95 -27.88
N SER A 455 -29.50 -3.72 -27.88
CA SER A 455 -28.42 -3.56 -26.92
C SER A 455 -27.71 -2.22 -27.10
N SER A 456 -27.24 -1.62 -26.01
CA SER A 456 -26.43 -0.40 -26.06
C SER A 456 -25.12 -0.63 -26.83
N SER A 457 -24.54 0.47 -27.32
CA SER A 457 -23.33 0.44 -28.17
C SER A 457 -22.26 -0.52 -27.64
N PRO A 458 -21.61 -1.30 -28.51
CA PRO A 458 -20.47 -2.17 -28.15
C PRO A 458 -19.35 -1.47 -27.40
N ALA A 459 -19.23 -0.15 -27.53
CA ALA A 459 -18.26 0.66 -26.77
C ALA A 459 -18.58 0.75 -25.26
N GLN A 460 -19.78 0.40 -24.84
CA GLN A 460 -20.24 0.44 -23.44
C GLN A 460 -20.27 -0.94 -22.77
N THR A 461 -20.08 -2.02 -23.53
CA THR A 461 -20.00 -3.39 -23.04
C THR A 461 -18.84 -4.12 -23.69
N SER A 462 -18.14 -4.95 -22.94
CA SER A 462 -16.95 -5.65 -23.42
C SER A 462 -17.02 -7.14 -23.07
N PRO A 463 -17.30 -8.04 -24.03
CA PRO A 463 -17.34 -9.47 -23.80
C PRO A 463 -15.96 -10.01 -23.42
N ASP A 464 -15.90 -10.85 -22.40
CA ASP A 464 -14.70 -11.53 -21.88
C ASP A 464 -13.52 -10.60 -21.53
N ARG A 465 -13.79 -9.29 -21.49
CA ARG A 465 -12.81 -8.25 -21.17
C ARG A 465 -13.40 -7.20 -20.24
N ASP A 466 -12.52 -6.58 -19.45
CA ASP A 466 -12.90 -5.34 -18.76
C ASP A 466 -12.95 -4.17 -19.76
N LEU A 467 -13.43 -3.04 -19.31
CA LEU A 467 -13.55 -1.85 -20.17
C LEU A 467 -12.21 -1.25 -20.61
N PHE A 468 -11.11 -1.73 -20.07
CA PHE A 468 -9.74 -1.37 -20.48
C PHE A 468 -9.15 -2.38 -21.47
N GLY A 469 -9.97 -3.33 -21.97
CA GLY A 469 -9.58 -4.36 -22.94
C GLY A 469 -8.75 -5.51 -22.34
N ARG A 470 -8.62 -5.59 -21.02
CA ARG A 470 -7.90 -6.67 -20.34
C ARG A 470 -8.82 -7.89 -20.17
N PRO A 471 -8.32 -9.12 -20.27
CA PRO A 471 -9.10 -10.31 -19.96
C PRO A 471 -9.74 -10.22 -18.58
N LEU A 472 -11.01 -10.60 -18.48
CA LEU A 472 -11.69 -10.66 -17.19
C LEU A 472 -11.00 -11.65 -16.27
N GLN A 473 -10.74 -11.21 -15.04
CA GLN A 473 -10.15 -12.02 -13.99
C GLN A 473 -11.00 -11.92 -12.74
N LEU A 474 -11.44 -13.03 -12.23
CA LEU A 474 -12.16 -13.10 -10.96
C LEU A 474 -11.32 -13.87 -9.95
N LEU A 475 -10.92 -13.20 -8.87
CA LEU A 475 -10.16 -13.80 -7.77
C LEU A 475 -8.96 -14.63 -8.25
N GLY A 476 -8.32 -14.22 -9.34
CA GLY A 476 -7.14 -14.86 -9.91
C GLY A 476 -7.39 -15.90 -11.00
N TYR A 477 -8.63 -16.26 -11.29
CA TYR A 477 -8.95 -17.03 -12.48
C TYR A 477 -8.90 -16.12 -13.72
N SER A 478 -8.19 -16.55 -14.76
CA SER A 478 -8.11 -15.83 -16.03
C SER A 478 -7.79 -16.79 -17.19
N PRO A 479 -8.42 -16.61 -18.35
CA PRO A 479 -9.56 -15.73 -18.60
C PRO A 479 -10.85 -16.30 -18.00
N VAL A 480 -11.72 -15.44 -17.51
CA VAL A 480 -13.07 -15.80 -17.09
C VAL A 480 -14.05 -15.25 -18.11
N LYS A 481 -14.97 -16.09 -18.58
CA LYS A 481 -16.07 -15.62 -19.42
C LYS A 481 -16.97 -14.68 -18.65
N GLY A 482 -17.35 -13.56 -19.27
CA GLY A 482 -18.18 -12.57 -18.60
C GLY A 482 -18.28 -11.27 -19.37
N LEU A 483 -18.82 -10.24 -18.74
CA LEU A 483 -19.16 -8.98 -19.38
C LEU A 483 -18.68 -7.80 -18.55
N GLY A 484 -17.84 -6.94 -19.13
CA GLY A 484 -17.53 -5.61 -18.59
C GLY A 484 -18.58 -4.60 -19.01
N MET A 485 -19.12 -3.80 -18.06
CA MET A 485 -20.19 -2.84 -18.30
C MET A 485 -19.89 -1.47 -17.71
N VAL A 486 -20.33 -0.41 -18.38
CA VAL A 486 -20.33 0.99 -17.91
C VAL A 486 -21.73 1.38 -17.49
N ALA A 487 -21.87 2.31 -16.55
CA ALA A 487 -23.15 2.89 -16.18
C ALA A 487 -23.89 3.47 -17.40
N GLY A 488 -25.19 3.27 -17.39
CA GLY A 488 -26.05 3.59 -18.53
C GLY A 488 -26.03 2.57 -19.68
N SER A 489 -25.17 1.51 -19.57
CA SER A 489 -25.20 0.43 -20.58
C SER A 489 -26.30 -0.59 -20.31
N SER A 490 -26.82 -1.16 -21.39
CA SER A 490 -27.78 -2.25 -21.38
C SER A 490 -27.47 -3.24 -22.49
N ILE A 491 -27.56 -4.53 -22.21
CA ILE A 491 -27.36 -5.59 -23.19
C ILE A 491 -28.45 -6.64 -23.03
N SER A 492 -28.97 -7.13 -24.13
CA SER A 492 -30.04 -8.11 -24.15
C SER A 492 -29.62 -9.36 -24.91
N TYR A 493 -30.06 -10.51 -24.42
CA TYR A 493 -29.82 -11.81 -25.02
C TYR A 493 -31.09 -12.61 -25.12
N GLU A 494 -31.18 -13.45 -26.13
CA GLU A 494 -32.20 -14.48 -26.25
C GLU A 494 -31.87 -15.62 -25.27
N ILE A 495 -32.86 -16.06 -24.51
CA ILE A 495 -32.68 -17.14 -23.53
C ILE A 495 -32.81 -18.48 -24.26
N PRO A 496 -31.82 -19.39 -24.14
CA PRO A 496 -31.89 -20.71 -24.75
C PRO A 496 -33.10 -21.51 -24.25
N THR A 497 -33.79 -22.22 -25.16
CA THR A 497 -35.08 -22.86 -24.92
C THR A 497 -35.14 -23.87 -23.77
N ASP A 498 -34.03 -24.53 -23.45
CA ASP A 498 -33.99 -25.54 -22.40
C ASP A 498 -33.43 -25.01 -21.06
N THR A 499 -33.49 -23.70 -20.83
CA THR A 499 -32.92 -23.05 -19.67
C THR A 499 -33.95 -22.95 -18.54
N ALA A 500 -33.49 -23.25 -17.31
CA ALA A 500 -34.28 -23.08 -16.08
C ALA A 500 -33.81 -21.91 -15.24
N GLU A 501 -32.50 -21.70 -15.17
CA GLU A 501 -31.91 -20.72 -14.28
C GLU A 501 -30.81 -19.93 -15.00
N PHE A 502 -30.67 -18.67 -14.60
CA PHE A 502 -29.56 -17.81 -14.94
C PHE A 502 -28.72 -17.59 -13.69
N HIS A 503 -27.41 -17.75 -13.83
CA HIS A 503 -26.44 -17.52 -12.76
C HIS A 503 -25.38 -16.52 -13.20
N ALA A 504 -24.96 -15.67 -12.30
CA ALA A 504 -23.86 -14.76 -12.52
C ALA A 504 -23.15 -14.42 -11.21
N ILE A 505 -21.94 -13.92 -11.33
CA ILE A 505 -21.20 -13.31 -10.22
C ILE A 505 -20.93 -11.87 -10.62
N ALA A 506 -21.56 -10.94 -9.92
CA ALA A 506 -21.40 -9.52 -10.17
C ALA A 506 -20.41 -8.90 -9.20
N MET A 507 -19.54 -8.03 -9.70
CA MET A 507 -18.64 -7.23 -8.90
C MET A 507 -18.58 -5.81 -9.45
N LEU A 508 -18.91 -4.82 -8.62
CA LEU A 508 -18.63 -3.43 -8.94
C LEU A 508 -17.13 -3.18 -8.84
N SER A 509 -16.58 -2.37 -9.74
CA SER A 509 -15.16 -2.01 -9.69
C SER A 509 -14.85 -1.30 -8.37
N GLU A 510 -13.67 -1.56 -7.81
CA GLU A 510 -13.19 -0.86 -6.60
C GLU A 510 -13.13 0.67 -6.77
N ARG A 511 -12.98 1.15 -8.02
CA ARG A 511 -13.09 2.57 -8.36
C ARG A 511 -14.50 3.11 -8.16
N SER A 512 -15.50 2.23 -8.18
CA SER A 512 -16.91 2.54 -7.92
C SER A 512 -17.27 2.50 -6.42
N ALA A 513 -16.38 2.13 -5.54
CA ALA A 513 -16.63 1.98 -4.10
C ALA A 513 -17.01 3.29 -3.35
N GLY A 514 -17.02 4.40 -4.04
CA GLY A 514 -17.54 5.70 -3.57
C GLY A 514 -18.89 6.09 -4.11
N CYS A 515 -19.51 5.26 -4.93
CA CYS A 515 -20.73 5.57 -5.66
C CYS A 515 -21.91 4.82 -5.03
N ASN A 516 -22.69 5.52 -4.23
CA ASN A 516 -23.72 4.90 -3.36
C ASN A 516 -25.00 4.48 -4.07
N GLU A 517 -25.12 4.65 -5.39
CA GLU A 517 -26.43 4.58 -6.08
C GLU A 517 -26.40 3.78 -7.40
N THR A 518 -25.43 2.90 -7.56
CA THR A 518 -25.33 2.07 -8.77
C THR A 518 -26.00 0.73 -8.54
N SER A 519 -26.91 0.35 -9.42
CA SER A 519 -27.58 -0.95 -9.40
C SER A 519 -27.40 -1.70 -10.72
N LEU A 520 -26.99 -2.96 -10.63
CA LEU A 520 -27.04 -3.90 -11.75
C LEU A 520 -28.42 -4.54 -11.76
N VAL A 521 -29.17 -4.37 -12.84
CA VAL A 521 -30.57 -4.86 -12.95
C VAL A 521 -30.63 -5.94 -13.98
N PHE A 522 -31.23 -7.07 -13.61
CA PHE A 522 -31.55 -8.19 -14.49
C PHE A 522 -33.05 -8.21 -14.72
N GLU A 523 -33.49 -8.18 -15.96
CA GLU A 523 -34.89 -8.19 -16.34
C GLU A 523 -35.14 -9.32 -17.36
N GLY A 524 -36.05 -10.22 -17.05
CA GLY A 524 -36.54 -11.26 -17.99
C GLY A 524 -37.88 -10.86 -18.58
N HIS A 525 -38.01 -10.97 -19.90
CA HIS A 525 -39.23 -10.65 -20.61
C HIS A 525 -39.71 -11.88 -21.39
N ASP A 526 -41.05 -12.06 -21.54
CA ASP A 526 -41.63 -13.10 -22.36
C ASP A 526 -41.57 -12.75 -23.86
N GLU A 527 -42.11 -13.59 -24.72
CA GLU A 527 -42.19 -13.39 -26.17
C GLU A 527 -42.99 -12.14 -26.57
N ASN A 528 -43.89 -11.69 -25.73
CA ASN A 528 -44.72 -10.49 -25.95
C ASN A 528 -44.07 -9.21 -25.38
N GLY A 529 -42.88 -9.32 -24.75
CA GLY A 529 -42.20 -8.23 -24.11
C GLY A 529 -42.70 -7.90 -22.71
N ALA A 530 -43.57 -8.72 -22.11
CA ALA A 530 -44.02 -8.53 -20.75
C ALA A 530 -42.95 -8.96 -19.75
N LEU A 531 -42.80 -8.20 -18.66
CA LEU A 531 -41.81 -8.45 -17.63
C LEU A 531 -42.16 -9.71 -16.81
N VAL A 532 -41.32 -10.74 -16.88
CA VAL A 532 -41.47 -12.00 -16.14
C VAL A 532 -40.80 -11.90 -14.77
N PHE A 533 -39.59 -11.37 -14.74
CA PHE A 533 -38.87 -11.11 -13.49
C PHE A 533 -37.99 -9.87 -13.58
N ARG A 534 -37.77 -9.25 -12.44
CA ARG A 534 -36.80 -8.16 -12.26
C ARG A 534 -36.06 -8.34 -10.97
N GLN A 535 -34.73 -8.39 -11.06
CA GLN A 535 -33.87 -8.54 -9.91
C GLN A 535 -32.80 -7.42 -9.92
N PRO A 536 -32.93 -6.41 -9.05
CA PRO A 536 -31.86 -5.45 -8.84
C PRO A 536 -30.79 -6.08 -7.92
N LEU A 537 -29.54 -5.85 -8.24
CA LEU A 537 -28.40 -6.16 -7.42
C LEU A 537 -27.76 -4.84 -7.00
N ASN A 538 -28.09 -4.38 -5.82
CA ASN A 538 -27.49 -3.19 -5.23
C ASN A 538 -26.24 -3.62 -4.46
N SER A 539 -25.08 -3.19 -4.87
CA SER A 539 -23.84 -3.48 -4.18
C SER A 539 -23.18 -2.18 -3.75
N ASN A 540 -23.20 -1.95 -2.46
CA ASN A 540 -22.41 -0.87 -1.83
C ASN A 540 -20.97 -1.34 -1.55
N THR A 541 -20.59 -2.52 -2.02
CA THR A 541 -19.31 -3.14 -1.72
C THR A 541 -18.67 -3.68 -3.00
N PRO A 542 -17.35 -3.58 -3.17
CA PRO A 542 -16.62 -4.16 -4.29
C PRO A 542 -16.42 -5.67 -4.14
N GLU A 543 -17.34 -6.36 -3.48
CA GLU A 543 -17.27 -7.80 -3.29
C GLU A 543 -18.02 -8.54 -4.40
N PRO A 544 -17.49 -9.71 -4.83
CA PRO A 544 -18.22 -10.55 -5.74
C PRO A 544 -19.50 -11.06 -5.07
N VAL A 545 -20.64 -10.79 -5.70
CA VAL A 545 -21.95 -11.25 -5.25
C VAL A 545 -22.44 -12.31 -6.22
N ALA A 546 -22.60 -13.54 -5.74
CA ALA A 546 -23.23 -14.59 -6.53
C ALA A 546 -24.73 -14.34 -6.59
N PHE A 547 -25.29 -14.47 -7.79
CA PHE A 547 -26.68 -14.23 -8.09
C PHE A 547 -27.25 -15.38 -8.91
N SER A 548 -28.49 -15.74 -8.64
CA SER A 548 -29.26 -16.70 -9.45
C SER A 548 -30.72 -16.25 -9.59
N ALA A 549 -31.30 -16.45 -10.76
CA ALA A 549 -32.69 -16.19 -11.01
C ALA A 549 -33.32 -17.31 -11.87
N SER A 550 -34.56 -17.68 -11.57
CA SER A 550 -35.32 -18.52 -12.46
C SER A 550 -35.71 -17.70 -13.71
N VAL A 551 -35.44 -18.27 -14.88
CA VAL A 551 -35.76 -17.66 -16.16
C VAL A 551 -36.92 -18.39 -16.87
N VAL A 552 -37.63 -19.26 -16.17
CA VAL A 552 -38.77 -20.01 -16.69
C VAL A 552 -39.87 -19.05 -17.11
N GLY A 553 -40.27 -19.14 -18.37
CA GLY A 553 -41.31 -18.28 -18.97
C GLY A 553 -40.77 -16.97 -19.58
N ALA A 554 -39.49 -16.70 -19.44
CA ALA A 554 -38.83 -15.59 -20.12
C ALA A 554 -38.15 -16.09 -21.40
N SER A 555 -38.28 -15.34 -22.50
CA SER A 555 -37.61 -15.58 -23.79
C SER A 555 -36.38 -14.68 -23.98
N ARG A 556 -36.31 -13.57 -23.23
CA ARG A 556 -35.27 -12.56 -23.32
C ARG A 556 -34.77 -12.15 -21.95
N LEU A 557 -33.46 -12.03 -21.82
CA LEU A 557 -32.76 -11.47 -20.65
C LEU A 557 -32.12 -10.13 -21.00
N THR A 558 -32.46 -9.10 -20.26
CA THR A 558 -31.83 -7.77 -20.36
C THR A 558 -31.01 -7.53 -19.08
N ILE A 559 -29.76 -7.17 -19.26
CA ILE A 559 -28.82 -6.82 -18.20
C ILE A 559 -28.49 -5.33 -18.34
N SER A 560 -28.78 -4.52 -17.32
CA SER A 560 -28.54 -3.08 -17.38
C SER A 560 -27.82 -2.59 -16.14
N LEU A 561 -26.85 -1.72 -16.32
CA LEU A 561 -26.16 -1.02 -15.23
C LEU A 561 -26.74 0.39 -15.11
N ARG A 562 -27.58 0.60 -14.10
CA ARG A 562 -28.30 1.85 -13.88
C ARG A 562 -27.63 2.69 -12.80
N HIS A 563 -27.67 4.02 -12.98
CA HIS A 563 -27.27 5.01 -12.01
C HIS A 563 -28.35 6.08 -11.85
N GLU A 564 -28.50 6.63 -10.64
CA GLU A 564 -29.55 7.61 -10.37
C GLU A 564 -29.16 9.06 -10.72
N THR A 565 -27.86 9.35 -10.94
CA THR A 565 -27.38 10.70 -11.29
C THR A 565 -26.41 10.73 -12.48
N GLU A 566 -26.61 11.66 -13.42
CA GLU A 566 -25.92 11.72 -14.73
C GLU A 566 -24.40 12.04 -14.74
N LYS A 567 -23.69 12.08 -13.63
CA LYS A 567 -22.36 12.73 -13.59
C LYS A 567 -21.26 11.99 -12.85
N SER A 568 -21.07 10.69 -12.99
CA SER A 568 -19.86 10.13 -12.40
C SER A 568 -19.15 9.08 -13.26
N LEU A 569 -17.81 9.24 -13.39
CA LEU A 569 -16.86 8.25 -13.94
C LEU A 569 -16.67 7.03 -13.02
N CYS A 570 -17.55 6.86 -12.03
CA CYS A 570 -17.44 5.91 -10.95
C CYS A 570 -17.86 4.47 -11.30
N GLU A 571 -18.34 4.18 -12.53
CA GLU A 571 -19.33 3.14 -12.69
C GLU A 571 -18.91 2.09 -13.70
N ILE A 572 -18.12 1.14 -13.21
CA ILE A 572 -17.77 -0.06 -13.96
C ILE A 572 -18.25 -1.26 -13.15
N ALA A 573 -19.06 -2.10 -13.77
CA ALA A 573 -19.39 -3.41 -13.24
C ALA A 573 -18.78 -4.50 -14.13
N ASN A 574 -18.29 -5.56 -13.50
CA ASN A 574 -17.92 -6.77 -14.19
C ASN A 574 -18.87 -7.89 -13.77
N LEU A 575 -19.45 -8.54 -14.75
CA LEU A 575 -20.30 -9.69 -14.59
C LEU A 575 -19.51 -10.93 -14.99
N TYR A 576 -19.21 -11.79 -14.03
CA TYR A 576 -18.38 -12.97 -14.24
C TYR A 576 -19.23 -14.24 -14.30
N ALA A 577 -18.81 -15.18 -15.11
CA ALA A 577 -19.44 -16.49 -15.25
C ALA A 577 -20.96 -16.41 -15.43
N ALA A 578 -21.41 -15.35 -16.13
CA ALA A 578 -22.82 -15.17 -16.48
C ALA A 578 -23.25 -16.27 -17.46
N ARG A 579 -24.14 -17.15 -17.01
CA ARG A 579 -24.50 -18.37 -17.73
C ARG A 579 -25.93 -18.83 -17.48
N PHE A 580 -26.41 -19.55 -18.43
CA PHE A 580 -27.68 -20.27 -18.37
C PHE A 580 -27.42 -21.75 -18.02
N THR A 581 -28.24 -22.30 -17.15
CA THR A 581 -28.19 -23.73 -16.81
C THR A 581 -29.46 -24.42 -17.28
N PRO A 582 -29.36 -25.64 -17.87
CA PRO A 582 -30.51 -26.37 -18.37
C PRO A 582 -31.44 -26.83 -17.25
N LYS A 583 -32.68 -27.12 -17.63
CA LYS A 583 -33.61 -27.84 -16.75
C LYS A 583 -32.98 -29.19 -16.39
N ARG A 584 -32.87 -29.48 -15.10
CA ARG A 584 -32.43 -30.79 -14.61
C ARG A 584 -33.49 -31.85 -14.84
#